data_990c3fc54bd2db413a11fa9bab4f330a
#
_entry.id   990c3fc54bd2db413a11fa9bab4f330a
#
_cell.length_a   1.000
_cell.length_b   1.000
_cell.length_c   1.000
_cell.angle_alpha   90.00
_cell.angle_beta   90.00
_cell.angle_gamma   90.00
#
_symmetry.space_group_name_H-M   'P 1'
#
loop_
_entity.id
_entity.type
_entity.pdbx_description
1 polymer ?
#
loop_
_entity_poly.entity_id
_entity_poly.type
_entity_poly.pdbx_seq_one_letter_code
_entity_poly.pdbx_strand_id
1 'polypeptide(L)'
;MKYFIFLFFLFFFNIRADAQLSNSEKKEFLEYSKTECPNNMIRKSANDPRFSSPQFIKLRNEIGNSKVKNQILQPAFKAYCDCLGTSIYSGDTISEATKTCGTYLKYEFKKGLSKFGYY
;
A
#
# COMPACT_ATOMS: atom_id res chain seq x y z
N MET A 1 -8.54 8.33 14.75
CA MET A 1 -7.49 8.15 15.76
C MET A 1 -6.94 6.74 15.85
N LYS A 2 -7.65 5.73 15.40
CA LYS A 2 -7.12 4.35 15.39
C LYS A 2 -5.83 4.23 14.59
N TYR A 3 -5.74 4.88 13.44
CA TYR A 3 -4.53 4.79 12.62
C TYR A 3 -3.37 5.59 13.17
N PHE A 4 -3.64 6.61 14.00
CA PHE A 4 -2.58 7.34 14.70
C PHE A 4 -1.91 6.44 15.74
N ILE A 5 -2.71 5.67 16.47
CA ILE A 5 -2.21 4.64 17.38
C ILE A 5 -1.45 3.58 16.60
N PHE A 6 -1.94 3.22 15.41
CA PHE A 6 -1.33 2.23 14.55
C PHE A 6 0.01 2.71 13.98
N LEU A 7 0.09 3.98 13.53
CA LEU A 7 1.35 4.58 13.08
C LEU A 7 2.36 4.69 14.21
N PHE A 8 1.90 5.08 15.40
CA PHE A 8 2.69 5.09 16.60
C PHE A 8 3.17 3.69 16.94
N PHE A 9 2.30 2.71 16.80
CA PHE A 9 2.56 1.31 17.01
C PHE A 9 3.63 0.80 16.02
N LEU A 10 3.50 1.10 14.74
CA LEU A 10 4.49 0.76 13.72
C LEU A 10 5.83 1.41 14.00
N PHE A 11 5.82 2.65 14.48
CA PHE A 11 7.04 3.39 14.81
C PHE A 11 7.78 2.74 15.98
N PHE A 12 7.06 2.36 17.04
CA PHE A 12 7.63 1.68 18.20
C PHE A 12 7.99 0.23 17.93
N PHE A 13 7.21 -0.44 17.10
CA PHE A 13 7.41 -1.85 16.77
C PHE A 13 8.23 -2.06 15.51
N ASN A 14 8.78 -1.00 14.94
CA ASN A 14 9.72 -1.11 13.82
C ASN A 14 10.91 -2.00 14.18
N ILE A 15 11.31 -2.01 15.45
CA ILE A 15 12.33 -2.90 16.00
C ILE A 15 11.85 -4.35 16.02
N ARG A 16 10.54 -4.57 15.96
CA ARG A 16 9.91 -5.90 16.01
C ARG A 16 9.15 -6.25 14.73
N ALA A 17 9.62 -5.77 13.59
CA ALA A 17 9.01 -6.08 12.30
C ALA A 17 8.98 -7.61 12.03
N ASP A 18 9.87 -8.36 12.69
CA ASP A 18 9.93 -9.82 12.58
C ASP A 18 9.05 -10.55 13.61
N ALA A 19 8.39 -9.82 14.51
CA ALA A 19 7.50 -10.41 15.50
C ALA A 19 6.06 -10.47 14.97
N GLN A 20 5.33 -11.49 15.39
CA GLN A 20 3.90 -11.59 15.08
C GLN A 20 3.11 -10.63 15.98
N LEU A 21 2.05 -10.06 15.43
CA LEU A 21 1.14 -9.21 16.19
C LEU A 21 0.23 -10.08 17.07
N SER A 22 -0.28 -9.50 18.15
CA SER A 22 -1.31 -10.13 18.98
C SER A 22 -2.63 -10.26 18.21
N ASN A 23 -3.57 -11.05 18.74
CA ASN A 23 -4.86 -11.22 18.07
C ASN A 23 -5.64 -9.93 17.93
N SER A 24 -5.62 -9.05 18.94
CA SER A 24 -6.29 -7.75 18.86
C SER A 24 -5.62 -6.83 17.86
N GLU A 25 -4.29 -6.84 17.81
CA GLU A 25 -3.51 -6.06 16.86
C GLU A 25 -3.77 -6.51 15.42
N LYS A 26 -3.88 -7.83 15.20
CA LYS A 26 -4.21 -8.38 13.89
C LYS A 26 -5.57 -7.91 13.39
N LYS A 27 -6.57 -7.89 14.26
CA LYS A 27 -7.91 -7.42 13.93
C LYS A 27 -7.93 -5.94 13.58
N GLU A 28 -7.23 -5.13 14.37
CA GLU A 28 -7.11 -3.69 14.11
C GLU A 28 -6.40 -3.42 12.79
N PHE A 29 -5.35 -4.17 12.52
CA PHE A 29 -4.61 -4.04 11.27
C PHE A 29 -5.48 -4.43 10.08
N LEU A 30 -6.25 -5.52 10.20
CA LEU A 30 -7.15 -5.97 9.13
C LEU A 30 -8.19 -4.91 8.80
N GLU A 31 -8.78 -4.28 9.82
CA GLU A 31 -9.74 -3.18 9.63
C GLU A 31 -9.06 -1.98 8.96
N TYR A 32 -7.90 -1.59 9.46
CA TYR A 32 -7.10 -0.51 8.88
C TYR A 32 -6.78 -0.79 7.40
N SER A 33 -6.38 -2.00 7.07
CA SER A 33 -6.00 -2.38 5.71
C SER A 33 -7.14 -2.24 4.71
N LYS A 34 -8.37 -2.42 5.17
CA LYS A 34 -9.57 -2.32 4.32
C LYS A 34 -10.10 -0.90 4.18
N THR A 35 -9.86 -0.05 5.18
CA THR A 35 -10.49 1.27 5.26
C THR A 35 -9.53 2.42 4.96
N GLU A 36 -8.44 2.53 5.71
CA GLU A 36 -7.57 3.71 5.67
C GLU A 36 -6.27 3.50 4.91
N CYS A 37 -5.78 2.26 4.84
CA CYS A 37 -4.48 1.96 4.23
C CYS A 37 -4.37 2.46 2.78
N PRO A 38 -5.33 2.20 1.88
CA PRO A 38 -5.21 2.66 0.49
C PRO A 38 -5.10 4.17 0.38
N ASN A 39 -5.89 4.92 1.13
CA ASN A 39 -5.87 6.38 1.10
C ASN A 39 -4.57 6.94 1.67
N ASN A 40 -4.05 6.32 2.73
CA ASN A 40 -2.77 6.71 3.30
C ASN A 40 -1.61 6.46 2.33
N MET A 41 -1.64 5.35 1.61
CA MET A 41 -0.64 5.04 0.59
C MET A 41 -0.68 6.06 -0.55
N ILE A 42 -1.86 6.46 -1.00
CA ILE A 42 -2.02 7.48 -2.03
C ILE A 42 -1.43 8.81 -1.57
N ARG A 43 -1.72 9.22 -0.34
CA ARG A 43 -1.16 10.47 0.21
C ARG A 43 0.36 10.42 0.31
N LYS A 44 0.91 9.30 0.76
CA LYS A 44 2.36 9.14 0.86
C LYS A 44 3.03 9.11 -0.52
N SER A 45 2.36 8.54 -1.52
CA SER A 45 2.90 8.47 -2.87
C SER A 45 3.12 9.86 -3.49
N ALA A 46 2.35 10.85 -3.10
CA ALA A 46 2.50 12.22 -3.60
C ALA A 46 3.89 12.81 -3.28
N ASN A 47 4.52 12.35 -2.19
CA ASN A 47 5.84 12.81 -1.74
C ASN A 47 6.94 11.76 -1.96
N ASP A 48 6.61 10.65 -2.58
CA ASP A 48 7.57 9.55 -2.81
C ASP A 48 8.27 9.76 -4.15
N PRO A 49 9.64 9.79 -4.17
CA PRO A 49 10.39 9.99 -5.42
C PRO A 49 10.09 8.97 -6.50
N ARG A 50 9.66 7.75 -6.12
CA ARG A 50 9.30 6.71 -7.09
C ARG A 50 8.12 7.10 -7.97
N PHE A 51 7.22 7.95 -7.46
CA PHE A 51 6.03 8.42 -8.18
C PHE A 51 6.19 9.84 -8.73
N SER A 52 7.40 10.40 -8.60
CA SER A 52 7.77 11.71 -9.16
C SER A 52 8.81 11.59 -10.27
N SER A 53 9.02 10.38 -10.78
CA SER A 53 9.93 10.15 -11.92
C SER A 53 9.41 10.85 -13.18
N PRO A 54 10.30 11.16 -14.14
CA PRO A 54 9.85 11.77 -15.41
C PRO A 54 8.77 10.96 -16.12
N GLN A 55 8.81 9.65 -15.99
CA GLN A 55 7.81 8.75 -16.59
C GLN A 55 6.43 8.95 -15.96
N PHE A 56 6.35 9.07 -14.64
CA PHE A 56 5.09 9.33 -13.95
C PHE A 56 4.56 10.73 -14.23
N ILE A 57 5.45 11.71 -14.30
CA ILE A 57 5.06 13.09 -14.65
C ILE A 57 4.45 13.10 -16.06
N LYS A 58 5.10 12.44 -17.00
CA LYS A 58 4.61 12.31 -18.37
C LYS A 58 3.23 11.63 -18.41
N LEU A 59 3.08 10.54 -17.68
CA LEU A 59 1.82 9.82 -17.57
C LEU A 59 0.70 10.71 -17.04
N ARG A 60 0.96 11.46 -15.96
CA ARG A 60 -0.02 12.39 -15.39
C ARG A 60 -0.41 13.47 -16.38
N ASN A 61 0.52 13.95 -17.16
CA ASN A 61 0.26 14.97 -18.17
C ASN A 61 -0.58 14.42 -19.34
N GLU A 62 -0.37 13.17 -19.70
CA GLU A 62 -1.07 12.57 -20.83
C GLU A 62 -2.49 12.11 -20.50
N ILE A 63 -2.70 11.48 -19.35
CA ILE A 63 -4.01 10.92 -19.00
C ILE A 63 -4.72 11.65 -17.87
N GLY A 64 -4.03 12.56 -17.17
CA GLY A 64 -4.56 13.35 -16.07
C GLY A 64 -4.35 12.72 -14.70
N ASN A 65 -4.20 13.59 -13.69
CA ASN A 65 -3.96 13.18 -12.31
C ASN A 65 -5.10 12.31 -11.76
N SER A 66 -6.33 12.62 -12.12
CA SER A 66 -7.50 11.89 -11.64
C SER A 66 -7.51 10.44 -12.10
N LYS A 67 -7.19 10.19 -13.37
CA LYS A 67 -7.12 8.83 -13.90
C LYS A 67 -5.95 8.04 -13.31
N VAL A 68 -4.79 8.67 -13.14
CA VAL A 68 -3.64 8.03 -12.48
C VAL A 68 -4.03 7.61 -11.07
N LYS A 69 -4.63 8.50 -10.30
CA LYS A 69 -5.07 8.19 -8.93
C LYS A 69 -6.11 7.08 -8.90
N ASN A 70 -7.18 7.20 -9.69
CA ASN A 70 -8.34 6.34 -9.57
C ASN A 70 -8.18 5.01 -10.29
N GLN A 71 -7.42 4.94 -11.36
CA GLN A 71 -7.33 3.76 -12.21
C GLN A 71 -6.00 3.02 -12.11
N ILE A 72 -4.95 3.63 -11.56
CA ILE A 72 -3.64 3.02 -11.40
C ILE A 72 -3.27 2.89 -9.94
N LEU A 73 -3.20 4.00 -9.21
CA LEU A 73 -2.72 3.99 -7.82
C LEU A 73 -3.71 3.34 -6.87
N GLN A 74 -4.96 3.72 -6.92
CA GLN A 74 -5.96 3.25 -5.97
C GLN A 74 -6.18 1.73 -6.04
N PRO A 75 -6.38 1.12 -7.23
CA PRO A 75 -6.50 -0.33 -7.31
C PRO A 75 -5.24 -1.07 -6.83
N ALA A 76 -4.06 -0.54 -7.18
CA ALA A 76 -2.80 -1.15 -6.78
C ALA A 76 -2.59 -1.11 -5.27
N PHE A 77 -2.81 0.04 -4.65
CA PHE A 77 -2.67 0.17 -3.21
C PHE A 77 -3.74 -0.59 -2.45
N LYS A 78 -4.96 -0.65 -2.99
CA LYS A 78 -6.02 -1.45 -2.39
C LYS A 78 -5.64 -2.94 -2.35
N ALA A 79 -5.14 -3.47 -3.45
CA ALA A 79 -4.68 -4.85 -3.53
C ALA A 79 -3.52 -5.12 -2.56
N TYR A 80 -2.58 -4.19 -2.49
CA TYR A 80 -1.45 -4.28 -1.57
C TYR A 80 -1.91 -4.28 -0.11
N CYS A 81 -2.79 -3.34 0.25
CA CYS A 81 -3.30 -3.24 1.62
C CYS A 81 -4.12 -4.46 2.03
N ASP A 82 -4.96 -4.98 1.14
CA ASP A 82 -5.73 -6.20 1.38
C ASP A 82 -4.79 -7.39 1.59
N CYS A 83 -3.74 -7.49 0.80
CA CYS A 83 -2.72 -8.52 0.95
C CYS A 83 -2.04 -8.42 2.32
N LEU A 84 -1.62 -7.22 2.72
CA LEU A 84 -0.99 -7.00 4.03
C LEU A 84 -1.90 -7.43 5.17
N GLY A 85 -3.16 -6.99 5.14
CA GLY A 85 -4.13 -7.30 6.18
C GLY A 85 -4.36 -8.80 6.31
N THR A 86 -4.53 -9.47 5.19
CA THR A 86 -4.76 -10.92 5.16
C THR A 86 -3.54 -11.70 5.63
N SER A 87 -2.36 -11.34 5.16
CA SER A 87 -1.11 -11.99 5.57
C SER A 87 -0.86 -11.89 7.06
N ILE A 88 -1.00 -10.68 7.61
CA ILE A 88 -0.78 -10.43 9.04
C ILE A 88 -1.84 -11.14 9.87
N TYR A 89 -3.10 -11.11 9.43
CA TYR A 89 -4.16 -11.82 10.12
C TYR A 89 -3.92 -13.34 10.15
N SER A 90 -3.32 -13.88 9.09
CA SER A 90 -2.97 -15.30 8.99
C SER A 90 -1.76 -15.70 9.83
N GLY A 91 -1.03 -14.74 10.39
CA GLY A 91 0.09 -15.01 11.28
C GLY A 91 1.46 -14.60 10.76
N ASP A 92 1.55 -14.03 9.57
CA ASP A 92 2.82 -13.53 9.05
C ASP A 92 3.28 -12.31 9.84
N THR A 93 4.59 -12.11 9.92
CA THR A 93 5.15 -10.88 10.47
C THR A 93 4.96 -9.73 9.50
N ILE A 94 5.10 -8.50 9.99
CA ILE A 94 5.04 -7.31 9.14
C ILE A 94 6.09 -7.39 8.03
N SER A 95 7.29 -7.84 8.37
CA SER A 95 8.39 -8.00 7.41
C SER A 95 8.04 -9.01 6.31
N GLU A 96 7.52 -10.17 6.68
CA GLU A 96 7.11 -11.20 5.73
C GLU A 96 5.97 -10.72 4.82
N ALA A 97 4.96 -10.10 5.41
CA ALA A 97 3.81 -9.59 4.68
C ALA A 97 4.21 -8.50 3.68
N THR A 98 5.05 -7.56 4.10
CA THR A 98 5.55 -6.48 3.25
C THR A 98 6.30 -7.04 2.03
N LYS A 99 7.13 -8.03 2.26
CA LYS A 99 7.92 -8.66 1.20
C LYS A 99 7.03 -9.38 0.19
N THR A 100 6.11 -10.22 0.67
CA THR A 100 5.19 -10.97 -0.18
C THR A 100 4.25 -10.03 -0.94
N CYS A 101 3.66 -9.07 -0.25
CA CYS A 101 2.67 -8.17 -0.84
C CYS A 101 3.29 -7.13 -1.78
N GLY A 102 4.59 -6.84 -1.62
CA GLY A 102 5.32 -5.97 -2.54
C GLY A 102 5.32 -6.48 -3.98
N THR A 103 5.31 -7.79 -4.16
CA THR A 103 5.19 -8.42 -5.48
C THR A 103 3.84 -8.12 -6.12
N TYR A 104 2.78 -8.19 -5.32
CA TYR A 104 1.43 -7.83 -5.77
C TYR A 104 1.33 -6.37 -6.18
N LEU A 105 1.96 -5.48 -5.42
CA LEU A 105 1.95 -4.07 -5.73
C LEU A 105 2.56 -3.81 -7.12
N LYS A 106 3.70 -4.40 -7.39
CA LYS A 106 4.37 -4.28 -8.69
C LYS A 106 3.50 -4.81 -9.83
N TYR A 107 2.89 -5.96 -9.63
CA TYR A 107 2.00 -6.57 -10.61
C TYR A 107 0.81 -5.68 -10.92
N GLU A 108 0.16 -5.14 -9.90
CA GLU A 108 -1.01 -4.28 -10.05
C GLU A 108 -0.67 -2.95 -10.73
N PHE A 109 0.52 -2.39 -10.45
CA PHE A 109 0.99 -1.21 -11.16
C PHE A 109 1.18 -1.48 -12.65
N LYS A 110 1.84 -2.58 -13.00
CA LYS A 110 2.02 -2.96 -14.40
C LYS A 110 0.69 -3.15 -15.11
N LYS A 111 -0.23 -3.81 -14.45
CA LYS A 111 -1.58 -4.05 -14.97
C LYS A 111 -2.31 -2.73 -15.23
N GLY A 112 -2.25 -1.80 -14.28
CA GLY A 112 -2.86 -0.48 -14.43
C GLY A 112 -2.23 0.32 -15.56
N LEU A 113 -0.90 0.32 -15.65
CA LEU A 113 -0.17 1.03 -16.71
C LEU A 113 -0.45 0.42 -18.09
N SER A 114 -0.60 -0.90 -18.16
CA SER A 114 -0.90 -1.59 -19.42
C SER A 114 -2.22 -1.14 -20.03
N LYS A 115 -3.20 -0.78 -19.22
CA LYS A 115 -4.50 -0.26 -19.69
C LYS A 115 -4.35 1.01 -20.51
N PHE A 116 -3.27 1.74 -20.30
CA PHE A 116 -3.00 3.00 -20.98
C PHE A 116 -1.84 2.88 -21.99
N GLY A 117 -1.40 1.65 -22.29
CA GLY A 117 -0.40 1.40 -23.31
C GLY A 117 1.05 1.60 -22.86
N TYR A 118 1.34 1.61 -21.56
CA TYR A 118 2.69 1.86 -21.02
C TYR A 118 3.51 0.59 -20.75
N TYR A 119 2.91 -0.57 -20.91
CA TYR A 119 3.64 -1.84 -20.83
C TYR A 119 3.12 -2.82 -21.85
#